data_1737e3e57486fa2d81d25423ec1c791d
#
_entry.id   1737e3e57486fa2d81d25423ec1c791d
#
_cell.length_a   1.000
_cell.length_b   1.000
_cell.length_c   1.000
_cell.angle_alpha   90.00
_cell.angle_beta   90.00
_cell.angle_gamma   90.00
#
_symmetry.space_group_name_H-M   'P 1'
#
loop_
_entity.id
_entity.type
_entity.pdbx_description
1 polymer ?
#
loop_
_entity_poly.entity_id
_entity_poly.type
_entity_poly.pdbx_seq_one_letter_code
_entity_poly.pdbx_strand_id
1 'polypeptide(L)'
;MSKYTFKPYRMIFPQLFEKEKKRILLHVKSILKIEHIGSTSIPDLGGKGIIDIAIATKKEDMENASKKLQELGYEFRPPFSTADRFYFVIDLPDLEEGKRRYHVHLTYPESPDWKGFIEFRDYLRTHPEAVQEYADIKKQAAAEAGQVGTHYRKLKEPIFDKIRSKTSNQSDGKSRKTND
;
A
#
# COMPACT_ATOMS: atom_id res chain seq x y z
N MET A 1 -4.09 24.70 -5.27
CA MET A 1 -4.60 23.35 -5.62
C MET A 1 -4.61 22.48 -4.37
N SER A 2 -5.66 21.70 -4.15
CA SER A 2 -5.74 20.80 -2.98
C SER A 2 -4.66 19.73 -3.05
N LYS A 3 -3.95 19.50 -1.93
CA LYS A 3 -2.93 18.44 -1.79
C LYS A 3 -3.52 17.03 -1.95
N TYR A 4 -4.85 16.89 -1.84
CA TYR A 4 -5.60 15.63 -1.84
C TYR A 4 -6.58 15.57 -3.00
N THR A 5 -6.08 15.65 -4.24
CA THR A 5 -6.89 15.48 -5.45
C THR A 5 -7.18 14.00 -5.66
N PHE A 6 -8.46 13.63 -5.75
CA PHE A 6 -8.88 12.29 -6.17
C PHE A 6 -8.73 12.16 -7.69
N LYS A 7 -8.02 11.14 -8.13
CA LYS A 7 -7.80 10.80 -9.55
C LYS A 7 -8.43 9.44 -9.85
N PRO A 8 -9.00 9.21 -11.03
CA PRO A 8 -9.50 7.91 -11.42
C PRO A 8 -8.36 6.88 -11.49
N TYR A 9 -8.73 5.59 -11.44
CA TYR A 9 -7.79 4.50 -11.68
C TYR A 9 -7.21 4.58 -13.09
N ARG A 10 -5.95 4.17 -13.25
CA ARG A 10 -5.26 4.18 -14.54
C ARG A 10 -4.58 2.85 -14.78
N MET A 11 -4.77 2.31 -16.00
CA MET A 11 -4.19 1.03 -16.44
C MET A 11 -2.65 1.00 -16.45
N ILE A 12 -2.00 2.17 -16.36
CA ILE A 12 -0.54 2.28 -16.26
C ILE A 12 0.02 1.89 -14.88
N PHE A 13 -0.79 1.92 -13.80
CA PHE A 13 -0.30 1.69 -12.43
C PHE A 13 0.38 0.33 -12.23
N PRO A 14 -0.15 -0.80 -12.72
CA PRO A 14 0.55 -2.08 -12.63
C PRO A 14 1.90 -2.08 -13.35
N GLN A 15 2.01 -1.41 -14.50
CA GLN A 15 3.26 -1.31 -15.26
C GLN A 15 4.31 -0.47 -14.52
N LEU A 16 3.89 0.63 -13.88
CA LEU A 16 4.76 1.47 -13.04
C LEU A 16 5.28 0.69 -11.83
N PHE A 17 4.42 -0.10 -11.19
CA PHE A 17 4.82 -1.00 -10.12
C PHE A 17 5.85 -2.03 -10.61
N GLU A 18 5.60 -2.74 -11.72
CA GLU A 18 6.51 -3.76 -12.23
C GLU A 18 7.89 -3.17 -12.64
N LYS A 19 7.90 -1.97 -13.21
CA LYS A 19 9.16 -1.24 -13.51
C LYS A 19 9.96 -0.99 -12.24
N GLU A 20 9.31 -0.48 -11.21
CA GLU A 20 9.98 -0.14 -9.95
C GLU A 20 10.38 -1.40 -9.15
N LYS A 21 9.54 -2.43 -9.14
CA LYS A 21 9.86 -3.76 -8.59
C LYS A 21 11.16 -4.31 -9.18
N LYS A 22 11.31 -4.26 -10.50
CA LYS A 22 12.56 -4.70 -11.16
C LYS A 22 13.76 -3.89 -10.69
N ARG A 23 13.65 -2.56 -10.58
CA ARG A 23 14.71 -1.68 -10.09
C ARG A 23 15.11 -2.03 -8.65
N ILE A 24 14.14 -2.26 -7.78
CA ILE A 24 14.39 -2.64 -6.38
C ILE A 24 15.07 -4.01 -6.29
N LEU A 25 14.56 -5.04 -6.99
CA LEU A 25 15.10 -6.40 -6.97
C LEU A 25 16.54 -6.52 -7.50
N LEU A 26 16.95 -5.61 -8.38
CA LEU A 26 18.35 -5.54 -8.86
C LEU A 26 19.33 -5.16 -7.75
N HIS A 27 18.90 -4.39 -6.74
CA HIS A 27 19.76 -3.81 -5.71
C HIS A 27 19.57 -4.44 -4.33
N VAL A 28 18.35 -4.87 -3.99
CA VAL A 28 18.01 -5.43 -2.67
C VAL A 28 17.83 -6.94 -2.80
N LYS A 29 18.89 -7.72 -2.53
CA LYS A 29 18.91 -9.17 -2.77
C LYS A 29 18.23 -10.01 -1.66
N SER A 30 18.01 -9.44 -0.48
CA SER A 30 17.38 -10.11 0.66
C SER A 30 15.85 -10.15 0.60
N ILE A 31 15.24 -9.67 -0.48
CA ILE A 31 13.79 -9.65 -0.64
C ILE A 31 13.25 -11.06 -0.86
N LEU A 32 12.31 -11.47 0.01
CA LEU A 32 11.54 -12.71 -0.10
C LEU A 32 10.27 -12.51 -0.93
N LYS A 33 9.57 -11.37 -0.72
CA LYS A 33 8.33 -11.02 -1.43
C LYS A 33 8.28 -9.52 -1.70
N ILE A 34 7.70 -9.14 -2.83
CA ILE A 34 7.42 -7.75 -3.19
C ILE A 34 6.07 -7.67 -3.89
N GLU A 35 5.17 -6.83 -3.38
CA GLU A 35 3.76 -6.80 -3.76
C GLU A 35 3.27 -5.37 -4.01
N HIS A 36 2.45 -5.21 -5.06
CA HIS A 36 1.69 -3.98 -5.29
C HIS A 36 0.52 -3.94 -4.32
N ILE A 37 0.45 -2.91 -3.50
CA ILE A 37 -0.61 -2.70 -2.51
C ILE A 37 -1.26 -1.31 -2.68
N GLY A 38 -2.14 -0.94 -1.77
CA GLY A 38 -2.83 0.35 -1.83
C GLY A 38 -3.81 0.47 -3.00
N SER A 39 -4.37 1.66 -3.18
CA SER A 39 -5.46 1.87 -4.14
C SER A 39 -5.08 1.67 -5.60
N THR A 40 -3.82 1.94 -5.98
CA THR A 40 -3.35 1.76 -7.35
C THR A 40 -3.15 0.29 -7.75
N SER A 41 -3.19 -0.62 -6.78
CA SER A 41 -3.16 -2.07 -7.00
C SER A 41 -4.54 -2.69 -7.25
N ILE A 42 -5.61 -1.91 -7.12
CA ILE A 42 -7.01 -2.38 -7.18
C ILE A 42 -7.66 -1.74 -8.40
N PRO A 43 -8.06 -2.54 -9.43
CA PRO A 43 -8.78 -2.02 -10.57
C PRO A 43 -9.98 -1.16 -10.16
N ASP A 44 -10.24 -0.10 -10.91
CA ASP A 44 -11.34 0.85 -10.74
C ASP A 44 -11.33 1.67 -9.44
N LEU A 45 -10.38 1.43 -8.52
CA LEU A 45 -10.24 2.20 -7.30
C LEU A 45 -9.38 3.45 -7.53
N GLY A 46 -10.02 4.58 -7.71
CA GLY A 46 -9.34 5.87 -7.77
C GLY A 46 -8.64 6.26 -6.45
N GLY A 47 -7.83 7.30 -6.53
CA GLY A 47 -7.09 7.81 -5.37
C GLY A 47 -6.09 8.92 -5.73
N LYS A 48 -4.99 8.99 -5.01
CA LYS A 48 -3.93 9.99 -5.23
C LYS A 48 -2.97 9.64 -6.37
N GLY A 49 -3.05 8.42 -6.93
CA GLY A 49 -2.12 7.94 -7.95
C GLY A 49 -0.73 7.57 -7.40
N ILE A 50 -0.61 7.34 -6.10
CA ILE A 50 0.63 6.90 -5.45
C ILE A 50 0.79 5.40 -5.66
N ILE A 51 1.98 4.95 -5.99
CA ILE A 51 2.30 3.51 -6.09
C ILE A 51 2.79 3.04 -4.72
N ASP A 52 1.97 2.25 -4.05
CA ASP A 52 2.31 1.67 -2.75
C ASP A 52 2.88 0.25 -2.94
N ILE A 53 4.05 -0.02 -2.37
CA ILE A 53 4.79 -1.26 -2.49
C ILE A 53 5.03 -1.86 -1.11
N ALA A 54 4.63 -3.10 -0.89
CA ALA A 54 5.04 -3.88 0.27
C ALA A 54 6.23 -4.77 -0.08
N ILE A 55 7.26 -4.76 0.76
CA ILE A 55 8.46 -5.58 0.66
C ILE A 55 8.58 -6.42 1.92
N ALA A 56 8.76 -7.71 1.78
CA ALA A 56 9.09 -8.60 2.88
C ALA A 56 10.49 -9.20 2.73
N THR A 57 11.27 -9.07 3.79
CA THR A 57 12.57 -9.74 3.99
C THR A 57 12.48 -10.65 5.21
N LYS A 58 13.54 -11.38 5.56
CA LYS A 58 13.65 -11.88 6.94
C LYS A 58 13.72 -10.69 7.90
N LYS A 59 13.25 -10.87 9.13
CA LYS A 59 13.23 -9.78 10.12
C LYS A 59 14.65 -9.26 10.41
N GLU A 60 15.62 -10.14 10.51
CA GLU A 60 17.04 -9.82 10.71
C GLU A 60 17.68 -9.06 9.54
N ASP A 61 17.12 -9.18 8.33
CA ASP A 61 17.65 -8.51 7.12
C ASP A 61 17.05 -7.11 6.90
N MET A 62 16.04 -6.68 7.68
CA MET A 62 15.32 -5.41 7.46
C MET A 62 16.26 -4.20 7.47
N GLU A 63 17.21 -4.13 8.41
CA GLU A 63 18.17 -3.01 8.48
C GLU A 63 19.07 -2.93 7.25
N ASN A 64 19.55 -4.08 6.76
CA ASN A 64 20.37 -4.13 5.55
C ASN A 64 19.55 -3.72 4.31
N ALA A 65 18.32 -4.24 4.18
CA ALA A 65 17.42 -3.86 3.10
C ALA A 65 17.06 -2.37 3.15
N SER A 66 16.87 -1.80 4.34
CA SER A 66 16.65 -0.37 4.55
C SER A 66 17.81 0.47 3.99
N LYS A 67 19.04 0.12 4.29
CA LYS A 67 20.22 0.81 3.75
C LYS A 67 20.26 0.76 2.22
N LYS A 68 19.99 -0.42 1.64
CA LYS A 68 19.94 -0.59 0.18
C LYS A 68 18.82 0.21 -0.49
N LEU A 69 17.65 0.34 0.12
CA LEU A 69 16.58 1.23 -0.36
C LEU A 69 17.02 2.70 -0.31
N GLN A 70 17.72 3.13 0.73
CA GLN A 70 18.24 4.48 0.83
C GLN A 70 19.34 4.77 -0.23
N GLU A 71 20.21 3.80 -0.52
CA GLU A 71 21.17 3.89 -1.63
C GLU A 71 20.47 4.06 -3.00
N LEU A 72 19.25 3.52 -3.17
CA LEU A 72 18.41 3.72 -4.34
C LEU A 72 17.70 5.09 -4.37
N GLY A 73 17.90 5.94 -3.35
CA GLY A 73 17.29 7.26 -3.25
C GLY A 73 15.96 7.31 -2.50
N TYR A 74 15.53 6.20 -1.89
CA TYR A 74 14.35 6.22 -1.02
C TYR A 74 14.64 6.97 0.28
N GLU A 75 13.78 7.90 0.63
CA GLU A 75 13.84 8.63 1.90
C GLU A 75 13.17 7.80 3.01
N PHE A 76 13.94 7.38 3.99
CA PHE A 76 13.41 6.73 5.20
C PHE A 76 12.62 7.72 6.04
N ARG A 77 11.45 7.33 6.54
CA ARG A 77 10.53 8.16 7.32
C ARG A 77 10.27 7.58 8.72
N PRO A 78 11.18 7.77 9.67
CA PRO A 78 11.05 7.24 11.04
C PRO A 78 9.70 7.55 11.71
N PRO A 79 9.12 8.78 11.61
CA PRO A 79 7.85 9.09 12.27
C PRO A 79 6.65 8.27 11.78
N PHE A 80 6.79 7.60 10.64
CA PHE A 80 5.74 6.75 10.04
C PHE A 80 6.11 5.27 10.06
N SER A 81 7.22 4.92 10.71
CA SER A 81 7.76 3.57 10.86
C SER A 81 7.44 3.01 12.25
N THR A 82 7.49 1.69 12.38
CA THR A 82 7.41 0.94 13.64
C THR A 82 8.58 -0.04 13.72
N ALA A 83 8.73 -0.75 14.84
CA ALA A 83 9.76 -1.80 14.97
C ALA A 83 9.59 -2.93 13.94
N ASP A 84 8.36 -3.17 13.47
CA ASP A 84 8.03 -4.26 12.55
C ASP A 84 7.77 -3.81 11.11
N ARG A 85 7.80 -2.49 10.84
CA ARG A 85 7.56 -1.93 9.51
C ARG A 85 8.30 -0.61 9.31
N PHE A 86 9.21 -0.57 8.36
CA PHE A 86 9.90 0.65 7.93
C PHE A 86 9.19 1.28 6.73
N TYR A 87 9.05 2.59 6.74
CA TYR A 87 8.34 3.34 5.72
C TYR A 87 9.26 4.28 4.96
N PHE A 88 9.16 4.24 3.63
CA PHE A 88 9.99 5.04 2.73
C PHE A 88 9.15 5.74 1.67
N VAL A 89 9.70 6.84 1.15
CA VAL A 89 9.08 7.63 0.07
C VAL A 89 10.13 7.97 -0.98
N ILE A 90 9.74 7.94 -2.24
CA ILE A 90 10.52 8.49 -3.35
C ILE A 90 9.57 9.15 -4.36
N ASP A 91 10.01 10.25 -5.00
CA ASP A 91 9.35 10.84 -6.15
C ASP A 91 10.20 10.57 -7.40
N LEU A 92 9.68 9.77 -8.33
CA LEU A 92 10.36 9.42 -9.58
C LEU A 92 9.78 10.20 -10.76
N PRO A 93 10.56 10.45 -11.84
CA PRO A 93 10.04 11.05 -13.06
C PRO A 93 8.86 10.25 -13.63
N ASP A 94 7.82 10.97 -14.04
CA ASP A 94 6.61 10.41 -14.64
C ASP A 94 6.24 11.24 -15.87
N LEU A 95 5.96 10.58 -17.00
CA LEU A 95 5.71 11.25 -18.28
C LEU A 95 4.43 12.10 -18.29
N GLU A 96 3.45 11.75 -17.46
CA GLU A 96 2.14 12.40 -17.45
C GLU A 96 1.99 13.41 -16.32
N GLU A 97 2.60 13.12 -15.15
CA GLU A 97 2.48 13.97 -13.96
C GLU A 97 3.77 14.74 -13.63
N GLY A 98 4.81 14.62 -14.47
CA GLY A 98 6.14 15.14 -14.21
C GLY A 98 6.88 14.36 -13.13
N LYS A 99 6.22 14.11 -11.99
CA LYS A 99 6.73 13.27 -10.89
C LYS A 99 5.61 12.42 -10.31
N ARG A 100 5.92 11.18 -9.99
CA ARG A 100 5.03 10.25 -9.29
C ARG A 100 5.65 9.79 -7.99
N ARG A 101 4.83 9.78 -6.95
CA ARG A 101 5.23 9.33 -5.62
C ARG A 101 5.06 7.82 -5.50
N TYR A 102 6.09 7.20 -4.91
CA TYR A 102 6.10 5.81 -4.48
C TYR A 102 6.27 5.74 -2.98
N HIS A 103 5.52 4.86 -2.35
CA HIS A 103 5.68 4.49 -0.94
C HIS A 103 6.16 3.06 -0.84
N VAL A 104 7.13 2.80 0.01
CA VAL A 104 7.60 1.45 0.31
C VAL A 104 7.37 1.16 1.79
N HIS A 105 6.75 0.01 2.04
CA HIS A 105 6.57 -0.57 3.36
C HIS A 105 7.45 -1.83 3.44
N LEU A 106 8.59 -1.73 4.12
CA LEU A 106 9.50 -2.85 4.34
C LEU A 106 9.16 -3.52 5.67
N THR A 107 8.92 -4.83 5.63
CA THR A 107 8.50 -5.63 6.77
C THR A 107 8.96 -7.09 6.61
N TYR A 108 8.33 -8.05 7.27
CA TYR A 108 8.60 -9.49 7.16
C TYR A 108 7.28 -10.28 7.01
N PRO A 109 7.30 -11.51 6.43
CA PRO A 109 6.08 -12.22 6.00
C PRO A 109 5.08 -12.52 7.14
N GLU A 110 5.58 -12.73 8.36
CA GLU A 110 4.76 -13.07 9.54
C GLU A 110 4.17 -11.84 10.22
N SER A 111 4.60 -10.62 9.85
CA SER A 111 4.15 -9.39 10.48
C SER A 111 2.65 -9.15 10.26
N PRO A 112 1.97 -8.54 11.23
CA PRO A 112 0.58 -8.10 11.07
C PRO A 112 0.41 -7.11 9.90
N ASP A 113 1.41 -6.23 9.70
CA ASP A 113 1.38 -5.26 8.60
C ASP A 113 1.37 -5.95 7.23
N TRP A 114 2.25 -6.94 6.99
CA TRP A 114 2.28 -7.68 5.74
C TRP A 114 0.94 -8.36 5.47
N LYS A 115 0.44 -9.12 6.44
CA LYS A 115 -0.85 -9.83 6.32
C LYS A 115 -1.99 -8.85 6.03
N GLY A 116 -2.06 -7.77 6.78
CA GLY A 116 -3.10 -6.76 6.62
C GLY A 116 -3.07 -6.08 5.24
N PHE A 117 -1.89 -5.80 4.67
CA PHE A 117 -1.78 -5.24 3.31
C PHE A 117 -2.32 -6.20 2.24
N ILE A 118 -1.94 -7.48 2.33
CA ILE A 118 -2.35 -8.49 1.35
C ILE A 118 -3.84 -8.79 1.47
N GLU A 119 -4.35 -9.03 2.67
CA GLU A 119 -5.77 -9.31 2.94
C GLU A 119 -6.67 -8.16 2.48
N PHE A 120 -6.31 -6.91 2.82
CA PHE A 120 -7.05 -5.73 2.41
C PHE A 120 -7.14 -5.58 0.89
N ARG A 121 -6.00 -5.74 0.19
CA ARG A 121 -5.94 -5.69 -1.26
C ARG A 121 -6.79 -6.79 -1.90
N ASP A 122 -6.59 -8.04 -1.47
CA ASP A 122 -7.22 -9.20 -2.07
C ASP A 122 -8.74 -9.21 -1.82
N TYR A 123 -9.17 -8.75 -0.64
CA TYR A 123 -10.58 -8.53 -0.35
C TYR A 123 -11.21 -7.54 -1.35
N LEU A 124 -10.62 -6.36 -1.53
CA LEU A 124 -11.15 -5.35 -2.45
C LEU A 124 -11.15 -5.85 -3.91
N ARG A 125 -10.15 -6.61 -4.33
CA ARG A 125 -10.10 -7.18 -5.69
C ARG A 125 -11.24 -8.15 -5.98
N THR A 126 -11.82 -8.76 -4.96
CA THR A 126 -12.90 -9.74 -5.08
C THR A 126 -14.28 -9.21 -4.69
N HIS A 127 -14.36 -7.94 -4.23
CA HIS A 127 -15.60 -7.31 -3.74
C HIS A 127 -15.82 -5.92 -4.39
N PRO A 128 -16.38 -5.87 -5.62
CA PRO A 128 -16.58 -4.62 -6.35
C PRO A 128 -17.45 -3.59 -5.60
N GLU A 129 -18.42 -4.07 -4.82
CA GLU A 129 -19.26 -3.21 -3.96
C GLU A 129 -18.45 -2.49 -2.87
N ALA A 130 -17.45 -3.17 -2.31
CA ALA A 130 -16.53 -2.57 -1.32
C ALA A 130 -15.56 -1.57 -1.98
N VAL A 131 -15.16 -1.83 -3.23
CA VAL A 131 -14.37 -0.87 -4.03
C VAL A 131 -15.14 0.43 -4.23
N GLN A 132 -16.43 0.34 -4.63
CA GLN A 132 -17.29 1.51 -4.82
C GLN A 132 -17.46 2.30 -3.53
N GLU A 133 -17.82 1.62 -2.44
CA GLU A 133 -17.97 2.26 -1.12
C GLU A 133 -16.68 2.98 -0.70
N TYR A 134 -15.52 2.31 -0.86
CA TYR A 134 -14.24 2.91 -0.52
C TYR A 134 -13.86 4.08 -1.42
N ALA A 135 -14.18 4.01 -2.72
CA ALA A 135 -13.96 5.11 -3.65
C ALA A 135 -14.76 6.36 -3.25
N ASP A 136 -16.01 6.20 -2.85
CA ASP A 136 -16.89 7.31 -2.45
C ASP A 136 -16.42 7.96 -1.14
N ILE A 137 -16.02 7.17 -0.14
CA ILE A 137 -15.41 7.68 1.09
C ILE A 137 -14.09 8.44 0.78
N LYS A 138 -13.28 7.97 -0.17
CA LYS A 138 -12.05 8.66 -0.57
C LYS A 138 -12.31 9.98 -1.28
N LYS A 139 -13.35 10.06 -2.12
CA LYS A 139 -13.78 11.31 -2.77
C LYS A 139 -14.26 12.32 -1.74
N GLN A 140 -15.12 11.89 -0.82
CA GLN A 140 -15.60 12.72 0.28
C GLN A 140 -14.44 13.21 1.15
N ALA A 141 -13.56 12.31 1.59
CA ALA A 141 -12.39 12.66 2.39
C ALA A 141 -11.45 13.63 1.67
N ALA A 142 -11.30 13.52 0.35
CA ALA A 142 -10.50 14.46 -0.43
C ALA A 142 -11.15 15.86 -0.51
N ALA A 143 -12.47 15.93 -0.58
CA ALA A 143 -13.21 17.19 -0.59
C ALA A 143 -13.18 17.89 0.78
N GLU A 144 -13.32 17.13 1.88
CA GLU A 144 -13.43 17.66 3.24
C GLU A 144 -12.07 17.95 3.90
N ALA A 145 -11.02 17.17 3.58
CA ALA A 145 -9.74 17.27 4.28
C ALA A 145 -8.94 18.55 3.96
N GLY A 146 -9.29 19.29 2.93
CA GLY A 146 -8.52 20.47 2.51
C GLY A 146 -7.04 20.12 2.29
N GLN A 147 -6.16 20.63 3.20
CA GLN A 147 -4.71 20.34 3.15
C GLN A 147 -4.21 19.45 4.30
N VAL A 148 -5.09 18.97 5.18
CA VAL A 148 -4.74 18.28 6.42
C VAL A 148 -4.77 16.76 6.27
N GLY A 149 -3.58 16.16 6.14
CA GLY A 149 -3.44 14.71 5.92
C GLY A 149 -3.91 13.81 7.07
N THR A 150 -3.89 14.31 8.29
CA THR A 150 -4.42 13.60 9.46
C THR A 150 -5.95 13.48 9.37
N HIS A 151 -6.63 14.53 8.94
CA HIS A 151 -8.08 14.52 8.74
C HIS A 151 -8.48 13.56 7.62
N TYR A 152 -7.78 13.58 6.49
CA TYR A 152 -8.00 12.62 5.40
C TYR A 152 -7.84 11.16 5.84
N ARG A 153 -6.86 10.85 6.71
CA ARG A 153 -6.68 9.49 7.25
C ARG A 153 -7.81 9.10 8.18
N LYS A 154 -8.19 9.99 9.09
CA LYS A 154 -9.27 9.76 10.07
C LYS A 154 -10.61 9.46 9.39
N LEU A 155 -10.95 10.17 8.31
CA LEU A 155 -12.19 9.93 7.55
C LEU A 155 -12.23 8.54 6.89
N LYS A 156 -11.08 7.91 6.66
CA LYS A 156 -10.99 6.57 6.06
C LYS A 156 -10.89 5.43 7.07
N GLU A 157 -10.61 5.70 8.34
CA GLU A 157 -10.49 4.65 9.37
C GLU A 157 -11.69 3.71 9.42
N PRO A 158 -12.95 4.18 9.41
CA PRO A 158 -14.11 3.29 9.54
C PRO A 158 -14.21 2.22 8.44
N ILE A 159 -13.85 2.57 7.19
CA ILE A 159 -13.87 1.58 6.09
C ILE A 159 -12.72 0.58 6.21
N PHE A 160 -11.54 1.02 6.70
CA PHE A 160 -10.44 0.10 6.98
C PHE A 160 -10.82 -0.92 8.05
N ASP A 161 -11.45 -0.48 9.13
CA ASP A 161 -11.88 -1.36 10.22
C ASP A 161 -12.99 -2.31 9.77
N LYS A 162 -13.95 -1.83 8.98
CA LYS A 162 -15.00 -2.65 8.37
C LYS A 162 -14.41 -3.75 7.47
N ILE A 163 -13.43 -3.44 6.64
CA ILE A 163 -12.78 -4.43 5.77
C ILE A 163 -11.96 -5.41 6.60
N ARG A 164 -11.17 -4.95 7.57
CA ARG A 164 -10.40 -5.81 8.48
C ARG A 164 -11.28 -6.82 9.22
N SER A 165 -12.42 -6.38 9.76
CA SER A 165 -13.34 -7.29 10.46
C SER A 165 -13.89 -8.38 9.56
N LYS A 166 -14.13 -8.06 8.28
CA LYS A 166 -14.61 -9.05 7.29
C LYS A 166 -13.51 -10.04 6.87
N THR A 167 -12.26 -9.59 6.72
CA THR A 167 -11.14 -10.48 6.37
C THR A 167 -10.77 -11.41 7.53
N SER A 168 -10.77 -10.92 8.78
CA SER A 168 -10.51 -11.76 9.97
C SER A 168 -11.53 -12.88 10.12
N ASN A 169 -12.82 -12.63 9.90
CA ASN A 169 -13.87 -13.64 9.97
C ASN A 169 -13.77 -14.71 8.86
N GLN A 170 -13.18 -14.39 7.71
CA GLN A 170 -12.97 -15.36 6.62
C GLN A 170 -11.78 -16.29 6.90
N SER A 171 -10.75 -15.84 7.60
CA SER A 171 -9.61 -16.67 7.99
C SER A 171 -9.98 -17.71 9.04
N ASP A 172 -10.81 -17.35 10.02
CA ASP A 172 -11.30 -18.26 11.05
C ASP A 172 -12.28 -19.33 10.54
N GLY A 173 -13.06 -18.99 9.49
CA GLY A 173 -14.00 -19.91 8.83
C GLY A 173 -13.32 -21.01 7.99
N LYS A 174 -12.11 -20.76 7.49
CA LYS A 174 -11.35 -21.75 6.71
C LYS A 174 -10.65 -22.80 7.59
N SER A 175 -10.30 -22.45 8.81
CA SER A 175 -9.65 -23.38 9.77
C SER A 175 -10.61 -24.41 10.37
N ARG A 176 -11.93 -24.22 10.24
CA ARG A 176 -12.95 -25.14 10.80
C ARG A 176 -13.47 -26.19 9.82
N LYS A 177 -13.03 -26.18 8.55
CA LYS A 177 -13.54 -27.11 7.50
C LYS A 177 -12.57 -28.25 7.11
N THR A 178 -11.48 -28.46 7.84
CA THR A 178 -10.50 -29.52 7.54
C THR A 178 -10.37 -30.57 8.65
N ASN A 179 -11.45 -30.82 9.41
CA ASN A 179 -11.55 -31.96 10.30
C ASN A 179 -12.94 -32.59 10.15
N ASP A 180 -13.13 -33.35 9.08
CA ASP A 180 -14.10 -34.47 8.96
C ASP A 180 -13.55 -35.44 7.92
#